data_ce22e88851a6c5a274d26b02942780dc
#
_entry.id   ce22e88851a6c5a274d26b02942780dc
#
_cell.length_a   1.000
_cell.length_b   1.000
_cell.length_c   1.000
_cell.angle_alpha   90.00
_cell.angle_beta   90.00
_cell.angle_gamma   90.00
#
_symmetry.space_group_name_H-M   'P 1'
#
loop_
_entity.id
_entity.type
_entity.pdbx_description
1 polymer ?
#
loop_
_entity_poly.entity_id
_entity_poly.type
_entity_poly.pdbx_seq_one_letter_code
_entity_poly.pdbx_strand_id
1 'polypeptide(L)'
;MTVKADGGISRLPLLDALACGPERWDVIVASSGSSSPFMRWAWHDAWAASASPEELRASFAVQLGDLDGPSSGVLPLAQRSVSFRRARVNALTWAIGSVGCPDHLELPLPLDAPLEDVIPLLEALPWDLIVLGGVADAAPNVTRLTEAFARRGFTVRRALLDTCPWIDLPDSWDAYLAGLSATRRQSIRRQERRLQREHSVTLTEYAPDRLDEGWQHLRSLHAARWNGPGVLGDPRLNCLLRRFSGELAASGELWLTTLDFDGVPVAAWHGFACGDTVYFYQSGRDPAHDSKSVGTMLMAAMIRRAIERGYRRFDLLRGDDSYKKDWGAVKRPIHEVVVFRPGWRGAWLRMLDWVGRRRARLRSRPEFAVAGD
;
A
#
# COMPACT_ATOMS: atom_id res chain seq x y z
N MET A 1 -20.23 4.79 -20.23
CA MET A 1 -20.34 5.65 -21.44
C MET A 1 -18.96 6.26 -21.68
N THR A 2 -18.35 5.90 -22.80
CA THR A 2 -17.01 6.38 -23.17
C THR A 2 -17.12 7.79 -23.70
N VAL A 3 -16.41 8.75 -23.09
CA VAL A 3 -16.31 10.13 -23.56
C VAL A 3 -14.90 10.29 -24.17
N LYS A 4 -14.83 10.62 -25.47
CA LYS A 4 -13.56 10.94 -26.14
C LYS A 4 -13.34 12.45 -26.11
N ALA A 5 -12.15 12.87 -25.72
CA ALA A 5 -11.67 14.24 -25.91
C ALA A 5 -10.71 14.25 -27.13
N ASP A 6 -10.49 15.44 -27.71
CA ASP A 6 -9.49 15.61 -28.77
C ASP A 6 -8.10 15.24 -28.24
N GLY A 7 -7.27 14.61 -29.07
CA GLY A 7 -5.90 14.25 -28.68
C GLY A 7 -5.68 12.83 -28.15
N GLY A 8 -6.64 11.89 -28.35
CA GLY A 8 -6.45 10.50 -27.93
C GLY A 8 -6.68 10.24 -26.43
N ILE A 9 -7.30 11.20 -25.72
CA ILE A 9 -7.67 11.03 -24.31
C ILE A 9 -9.12 10.59 -24.22
N SER A 10 -9.39 9.57 -23.41
CA SER A 10 -10.74 9.05 -23.20
C SER A 10 -11.00 8.70 -21.74
N ARG A 11 -12.27 8.81 -21.33
CA ARG A 11 -12.75 8.27 -20.07
C ARG A 11 -13.56 7.02 -20.33
N LEU A 12 -13.24 5.94 -19.63
CA LEU A 12 -13.93 4.65 -19.76
C LEU A 12 -14.16 4.04 -18.35
N PRO A 13 -15.14 3.13 -18.20
CA PRO A 13 -15.29 2.36 -16.98
C PRO A 13 -13.99 1.67 -16.59
N LEU A 14 -13.71 1.56 -15.28
CA LEU A 14 -12.46 0.93 -14.82
C LEU A 14 -12.32 -0.52 -15.33
N LEU A 15 -13.41 -1.28 -15.35
CA LEU A 15 -13.39 -2.67 -15.83
C LEU A 15 -13.00 -2.77 -17.31
N ASP A 16 -13.44 -1.81 -18.13
CA ASP A 16 -13.06 -1.77 -19.55
C ASP A 16 -11.56 -1.49 -19.71
N ALA A 17 -10.99 -0.63 -18.85
CA ALA A 17 -9.55 -0.39 -18.83
C ALA A 17 -8.77 -1.63 -18.38
N LEU A 18 -9.25 -2.35 -17.36
CA LEU A 18 -8.62 -3.57 -16.85
C LEU A 18 -8.68 -4.73 -17.85
N ALA A 19 -9.58 -4.68 -18.84
CA ALA A 19 -9.69 -5.69 -19.90
C ALA A 19 -8.44 -5.77 -20.79
N CYS A 20 -7.52 -4.78 -20.74
CA CYS A 20 -6.22 -4.87 -21.42
C CYS A 20 -5.31 -5.98 -20.84
N GLY A 21 -5.61 -6.45 -19.62
CA GLY A 21 -4.88 -7.52 -18.96
C GLY A 21 -3.60 -7.08 -18.23
N PRO A 22 -2.98 -8.03 -17.49
CA PRO A 22 -1.83 -7.74 -16.63
C PRO A 22 -0.60 -7.29 -17.43
N GLU A 23 -0.32 -7.91 -18.57
CA GLU A 23 0.88 -7.62 -19.36
C GLU A 23 0.93 -6.16 -19.81
N ARG A 24 -0.18 -5.63 -20.30
CA ARG A 24 -0.27 -4.24 -20.77
C ARG A 24 -0.29 -3.25 -19.62
N TRP A 25 -1.15 -3.49 -18.65
CA TRP A 25 -1.27 -2.62 -17.49
C TRP A 25 0.05 -2.47 -16.72
N ASP A 26 0.73 -3.59 -16.46
CA ASP A 26 1.97 -3.58 -15.68
C ASP A 26 3.14 -2.93 -16.42
N VAL A 27 3.16 -2.97 -17.77
CA VAL A 27 4.10 -2.17 -18.58
C VAL A 27 3.84 -0.67 -18.41
N ILE A 28 2.57 -0.24 -18.40
CA ILE A 28 2.21 1.17 -18.15
C ILE A 28 2.62 1.58 -16.73
N VAL A 29 2.40 0.73 -15.74
CA VAL A 29 2.85 0.99 -14.35
C VAL A 29 4.37 1.13 -14.30
N ALA A 30 5.10 0.23 -14.92
CA ALA A 30 6.58 0.29 -14.96
C ALA A 30 7.10 1.57 -15.63
N SER A 31 6.43 2.06 -16.68
CA SER A 31 6.82 3.30 -17.38
C SER A 31 6.71 4.57 -16.51
N SER A 32 5.91 4.52 -15.44
CA SER A 32 5.82 5.60 -14.46
C SER A 32 7.00 5.65 -13.47
N GLY A 33 7.91 4.67 -13.52
CA GLY A 33 8.96 4.49 -12.52
C GLY A 33 8.45 3.95 -11.17
N SER A 34 7.17 3.60 -11.05
CA SER A 34 6.61 3.01 -9.84
C SER A 34 6.94 1.53 -9.74
N SER A 35 7.38 1.10 -8.57
CA SER A 35 7.54 -0.31 -8.19
C SER A 35 6.45 -0.76 -7.20
N SER A 36 5.41 0.04 -7.00
CA SER A 36 4.35 -0.28 -6.03
C SER A 36 3.49 -1.46 -6.52
N PRO A 37 3.39 -2.54 -5.75
CA PRO A 37 2.53 -3.67 -6.09
C PRO A 37 1.04 -3.29 -6.12
N PHE A 38 0.68 -2.23 -5.41
CA PHE A 38 -0.69 -1.72 -5.34
C PHE A 38 -1.13 -0.98 -6.62
N MET A 39 -0.18 -0.63 -7.50
CA MET A 39 -0.49 -0.04 -8.81
C MET A 39 -0.64 -1.09 -9.91
N ARG A 40 -0.21 -2.33 -9.68
CA ARG A 40 -0.27 -3.42 -10.66
C ARG A 40 -1.71 -3.84 -10.96
N TRP A 41 -1.88 -4.46 -12.13
CA TRP A 41 -3.16 -5.01 -12.59
C TRP A 41 -3.79 -5.94 -11.55
N ALA A 42 -3.01 -6.84 -10.99
CA ALA A 42 -3.46 -7.84 -10.02
C ALA A 42 -4.16 -7.21 -8.80
N TRP A 43 -3.69 -6.06 -8.29
CA TRP A 43 -4.35 -5.36 -7.19
C TRP A 43 -5.67 -4.72 -7.62
N HIS A 44 -5.70 -4.08 -8.80
CA HIS A 44 -6.90 -3.43 -9.33
C HIS A 44 -7.99 -4.45 -9.66
N ASP A 45 -7.63 -5.58 -10.25
CA ASP A 45 -8.55 -6.68 -10.53
C ASP A 45 -9.10 -7.31 -9.24
N ALA A 46 -8.23 -7.57 -8.26
CA ALA A 46 -8.64 -8.08 -6.96
C ALA A 46 -9.56 -7.09 -6.21
N TRP A 47 -9.27 -5.79 -6.31
CA TRP A 47 -10.13 -4.75 -5.78
C TRP A 47 -11.49 -4.75 -6.49
N ALA A 48 -11.51 -4.81 -7.81
CA ALA A 48 -12.75 -4.83 -8.59
C ALA A 48 -13.64 -6.04 -8.24
N ALA A 49 -13.04 -7.21 -8.02
CA ALA A 49 -13.75 -8.41 -7.57
C ALA A 49 -14.38 -8.27 -6.16
N SER A 50 -13.81 -7.41 -5.30
CA SER A 50 -14.29 -7.15 -3.94
C SER A 50 -15.22 -5.94 -3.83
N ALA A 51 -15.28 -5.12 -4.88
CA ALA A 51 -16.01 -3.86 -4.88
C ALA A 51 -17.52 -4.06 -5.04
N SER A 52 -18.30 -3.17 -4.43
CA SER A 52 -19.74 -3.14 -4.65
C SER A 52 -20.09 -2.64 -6.06
N PRO A 53 -21.28 -2.95 -6.59
CA PRO A 53 -21.73 -2.43 -7.87
C PRO A 53 -21.75 -0.88 -7.92
N GLU A 54 -21.96 -0.21 -6.80
CA GLU A 54 -21.92 1.24 -6.69
C GLU A 54 -20.49 1.76 -6.85
N GLU A 55 -19.52 1.14 -6.19
CA GLU A 55 -18.12 1.51 -6.29
C GLU A 55 -17.58 1.28 -7.70
N LEU A 56 -17.96 0.17 -8.35
CA LEU A 56 -17.59 -0.07 -9.74
C LEU A 56 -18.15 0.99 -10.69
N ARG A 57 -19.43 1.36 -10.53
CA ARG A 57 -20.03 2.45 -11.33
C ARG A 57 -19.38 3.81 -11.10
N ALA A 58 -18.90 4.06 -9.88
CA ALA A 58 -18.21 5.30 -9.52
C ALA A 58 -16.75 5.33 -10.05
N SER A 59 -16.19 4.17 -10.41
CA SER A 59 -14.80 4.02 -10.80
C SER A 59 -14.62 4.06 -12.31
N PHE A 60 -13.61 4.78 -12.75
CA PHE A 60 -13.28 4.97 -14.16
C PHE A 60 -11.76 5.09 -14.34
N ALA A 61 -11.31 4.92 -15.55
CA ALA A 61 -9.96 5.25 -15.97
C ALA A 61 -9.99 6.44 -16.94
N VAL A 62 -9.04 7.35 -16.80
CA VAL A 62 -8.67 8.27 -17.87
C VAL A 62 -7.51 7.64 -18.60
N GLN A 63 -7.76 7.29 -19.85
CA GLN A 63 -6.79 6.69 -20.74
C GLN A 63 -6.14 7.76 -21.60
N LEU A 64 -4.83 7.73 -21.72
CA LEU A 64 -4.03 8.54 -22.62
C LEU A 64 -3.47 7.63 -23.73
N GLY A 65 -3.68 8.00 -24.95
CA GLY A 65 -3.28 7.18 -26.09
C GLY A 65 -4.09 5.88 -26.22
N ASP A 66 -3.64 5.02 -27.11
CA ASP A 66 -4.16 3.66 -27.22
C ASP A 66 -3.43 2.77 -26.21
N LEU A 67 -4.15 1.97 -25.40
CA LEU A 67 -3.51 1.08 -24.41
C LEU A 67 -2.52 0.09 -25.07
N ASP A 68 -2.65 -0.12 -26.36
CA ASP A 68 -1.71 -0.92 -27.14
C ASP A 68 -0.47 -0.14 -27.63
N GLY A 69 -0.45 1.17 -27.46
CA GLY A 69 0.64 2.05 -27.89
C GLY A 69 1.77 2.18 -26.88
N PRO A 70 2.98 2.57 -27.34
CA PRO A 70 4.16 2.69 -26.46
C PRO A 70 4.10 3.85 -25.45
N SER A 71 3.26 4.87 -25.73
CA SER A 71 3.09 6.06 -24.88
C SER A 71 1.76 6.06 -24.13
N SER A 72 1.21 4.87 -23.86
CA SER A 72 -0.06 4.72 -23.19
C SER A 72 0.04 5.09 -21.71
N GLY A 73 -1.04 5.67 -21.19
CA GLY A 73 -1.18 5.97 -19.77
C GLY A 73 -2.59 5.69 -19.28
N VAL A 74 -2.72 5.44 -17.98
CA VAL A 74 -4.02 5.19 -17.35
C VAL A 74 -4.07 5.85 -15.98
N LEU A 75 -5.15 6.61 -15.69
CA LEU A 75 -5.40 7.17 -14.36
C LEU A 75 -6.63 6.47 -13.77
N PRO A 76 -6.46 5.51 -12.88
CA PRO A 76 -7.57 4.81 -12.24
C PRO A 76 -8.16 5.66 -11.10
N LEU A 77 -9.28 6.30 -11.36
CA LEU A 77 -9.96 7.23 -10.47
C LEU A 77 -11.38 6.77 -10.13
N ALA A 78 -11.91 7.29 -9.05
CA ALA A 78 -13.33 7.16 -8.69
C ALA A 78 -13.91 8.51 -8.29
N GLN A 79 -15.18 8.74 -8.67
CA GLN A 79 -15.96 9.88 -8.24
C GLN A 79 -16.88 9.45 -7.09
N ARG A 80 -16.63 9.96 -5.89
CA ARG A 80 -17.32 9.50 -4.67
C ARG A 80 -17.77 10.68 -3.82
N SER A 81 -18.88 10.49 -3.09
CA SER A 81 -19.25 11.39 -2.00
C SER A 81 -18.50 10.96 -0.74
N VAL A 82 -17.62 11.80 -0.24
CA VAL A 82 -16.77 11.53 0.94
C VAL A 82 -16.97 12.57 2.03
N SER A 83 -16.62 12.23 3.25
CA SER A 83 -16.56 13.18 4.36
C SER A 83 -15.17 13.83 4.42
N PHE A 84 -15.08 15.11 4.12
CA PHE A 84 -13.86 15.90 4.25
C PHE A 84 -14.04 16.94 5.36
N ARG A 85 -13.27 16.80 6.45
CA ARG A 85 -13.41 17.71 7.62
C ARG A 85 -14.86 17.86 8.12
N ARG A 86 -15.63 16.77 8.14
CA ARG A 86 -17.07 16.71 8.48
C ARG A 86 -18.02 17.35 7.45
N ALA A 87 -17.52 17.87 6.35
CA ALA A 87 -18.35 18.30 5.23
C ALA A 87 -18.51 17.15 4.23
N ARG A 88 -19.73 16.96 3.71
CA ARG A 88 -19.96 16.03 2.60
C ARG A 88 -19.56 16.70 1.29
N VAL A 89 -18.67 16.08 0.55
CA VAL A 89 -18.09 16.61 -0.70
C VAL A 89 -18.08 15.56 -1.79
N ASN A 90 -18.18 15.98 -3.03
CA ASN A 90 -17.88 15.12 -4.17
C ASN A 90 -16.38 15.17 -4.43
N ALA A 91 -15.73 14.02 -4.38
CA ALA A 91 -14.29 13.95 -4.59
C ALA A 91 -13.93 12.98 -5.72
N LEU A 92 -12.88 13.33 -6.45
CA LEU A 92 -12.10 12.37 -7.23
C LEU A 92 -11.05 11.77 -6.31
N THR A 93 -10.99 10.45 -6.27
CA THR A 93 -10.05 9.68 -5.45
C THR A 93 -9.41 8.58 -6.29
N TRP A 94 -8.43 7.88 -5.75
CA TRP A 94 -8.02 6.60 -6.33
C TRP A 94 -9.22 5.66 -6.45
N ALA A 95 -9.30 4.92 -7.54
CA ALA A 95 -10.32 3.88 -7.70
C ALA A 95 -10.23 2.84 -6.58
N ILE A 96 -9.03 2.43 -6.23
CA ILE A 96 -8.69 1.33 -5.30
C ILE A 96 -8.63 1.72 -3.81
N GLY A 97 -8.98 2.95 -3.45
CA GLY A 97 -8.71 3.50 -2.10
C GLY A 97 -9.65 3.06 -0.98
N SER A 98 -10.66 2.23 -1.24
CA SER A 98 -11.70 1.92 -0.25
C SER A 98 -11.40 0.70 0.64
N VAL A 99 -10.51 -0.21 0.21
CA VAL A 99 -10.14 -1.44 0.91
C VAL A 99 -8.65 -1.72 0.72
N GLY A 100 -8.02 -2.35 1.70
CA GLY A 100 -6.66 -2.87 1.58
C GLY A 100 -5.54 -1.86 1.84
N CYS A 101 -5.88 -0.61 2.12
CA CYS A 101 -4.91 0.42 2.51
C CYS A 101 -3.66 0.48 1.60
N PRO A 102 -3.82 0.67 0.29
CA PRO A 102 -2.69 0.69 -0.63
C PRO A 102 -1.75 1.86 -0.37
N ASP A 103 -0.45 1.61 -0.45
CA ASP A 103 0.63 2.57 -0.20
C ASP A 103 1.51 2.77 -1.44
N HIS A 104 2.37 3.81 -1.40
CA HIS A 104 3.32 4.12 -2.46
C HIS A 104 2.65 4.33 -3.84
N LEU A 105 1.49 4.99 -3.84
CA LEU A 105 0.71 5.21 -5.04
C LEU A 105 1.33 6.31 -5.92
N GLU A 106 1.26 6.08 -7.23
CA GLU A 106 1.69 6.97 -8.30
C GLU A 106 0.66 6.90 -9.44
N LEU A 107 0.66 7.86 -10.35
CA LEU A 107 -0.12 7.77 -11.58
C LEU A 107 0.62 6.90 -12.60
N PRO A 108 -0.01 5.80 -13.08
CA PRO A 108 0.59 4.93 -14.10
C PRO A 108 0.58 5.60 -15.47
N LEU A 109 1.57 6.41 -15.70
CA LEU A 109 1.80 7.19 -16.91
C LEU A 109 3.29 7.23 -17.22
N PRO A 110 3.69 7.23 -18.48
CA PRO A 110 5.04 7.59 -18.88
C PRO A 110 5.44 8.97 -18.33
N LEU A 111 6.72 9.15 -17.99
CA LEU A 111 7.20 10.41 -17.40
C LEU A 111 7.07 11.62 -18.33
N ASP A 112 6.97 11.39 -19.65
CA ASP A 112 6.77 12.40 -20.69
C ASP A 112 5.30 12.56 -21.13
N ALA A 113 4.37 11.80 -20.53
CA ALA A 113 2.96 11.87 -20.90
C ALA A 113 2.39 13.29 -20.83
N PRO A 114 1.51 13.71 -21.76
CA PRO A 114 0.94 15.06 -21.82
C PRO A 114 -0.18 15.25 -20.78
N LEU A 115 0.20 15.32 -19.49
CA LEU A 115 -0.73 15.43 -18.37
C LEU A 115 -1.61 16.68 -18.42
N GLU A 116 -1.16 17.75 -19.08
CA GLU A 116 -1.96 18.98 -19.22
C GLU A 116 -3.25 18.75 -20.00
N ASP A 117 -3.24 17.81 -20.93
CA ASP A 117 -4.41 17.47 -21.77
C ASP A 117 -5.47 16.68 -20.99
N VAL A 118 -5.11 16.08 -19.84
CA VAL A 118 -6.04 15.39 -18.94
C VAL A 118 -6.87 16.38 -18.13
N ILE A 119 -6.32 17.55 -17.82
CA ILE A 119 -6.94 18.53 -16.92
C ILE A 119 -8.35 18.97 -17.40
N PRO A 120 -8.58 19.36 -18.66
CA PRO A 120 -9.90 19.74 -19.14
C PRO A 120 -10.94 18.65 -18.95
N LEU A 121 -10.59 17.38 -19.16
CA LEU A 121 -11.49 16.25 -18.93
C LEU A 121 -11.84 16.12 -17.44
N LEU A 122 -10.84 16.25 -16.56
CA LEU A 122 -11.08 16.21 -15.12
C LEU A 122 -11.90 17.43 -14.65
N GLU A 123 -11.65 18.62 -15.18
CA GLU A 123 -12.40 19.84 -14.86
C GLU A 123 -13.88 19.74 -15.25
N ALA A 124 -14.19 19.03 -16.33
CA ALA A 124 -15.58 18.82 -16.78
C ALA A 124 -16.39 17.93 -15.83
N LEU A 125 -15.73 17.17 -14.94
CA LEU A 125 -16.43 16.34 -13.96
C LEU A 125 -16.92 17.17 -12.77
N PRO A 126 -18.09 16.82 -12.16
CA PRO A 126 -18.63 17.54 -11.02
C PRO A 126 -17.95 17.07 -9.70
N TRP A 127 -16.85 17.69 -9.34
CA TRP A 127 -16.15 17.44 -8.09
C TRP A 127 -15.84 18.75 -7.33
N ASP A 128 -15.69 18.64 -6.02
CA ASP A 128 -15.28 19.74 -5.14
C ASP A 128 -13.78 19.66 -4.83
N LEU A 129 -13.27 18.43 -4.70
CA LEU A 129 -11.89 18.11 -4.35
C LEU A 129 -11.37 16.93 -5.20
N ILE A 130 -10.06 16.93 -5.47
CA ILE A 130 -9.32 15.69 -5.77
C ILE A 130 -8.57 15.32 -4.48
N VAL A 131 -8.72 14.08 -4.00
CA VAL A 131 -8.09 13.60 -2.77
C VAL A 131 -7.34 12.30 -3.08
N LEU A 132 -6.02 12.37 -3.11
CA LEU A 132 -5.15 11.24 -3.38
C LEU A 132 -4.34 10.93 -2.11
N GLY A 133 -4.71 9.86 -1.41
CA GLY A 133 -3.99 9.36 -0.22
C GLY A 133 -2.97 8.29 -0.60
N GLY A 134 -2.02 8.01 0.29
CA GLY A 134 -1.01 6.96 0.07
C GLY A 134 0.00 7.26 -1.05
N VAL A 135 0.11 8.51 -1.47
CA VAL A 135 1.03 8.95 -2.53
C VAL A 135 2.48 8.76 -2.07
N ALA A 136 3.28 8.11 -2.91
CA ALA A 136 4.71 7.93 -2.65
C ALA A 136 5.44 9.26 -2.43
N ASP A 137 6.54 9.23 -1.67
CA ASP A 137 7.38 10.43 -1.47
C ASP A 137 7.92 10.94 -2.81
N ALA A 138 8.48 10.05 -3.61
CA ALA A 138 8.85 10.31 -4.99
C ALA A 138 7.71 9.86 -5.92
N ALA A 139 6.76 10.75 -6.20
CA ALA A 139 5.64 10.53 -7.12
C ALA A 139 5.66 11.62 -8.22
N PRO A 140 6.51 11.45 -9.26
CA PRO A 140 6.72 12.48 -10.27
C PRO A 140 5.45 12.83 -11.05
N ASN A 141 4.64 11.85 -11.45
CA ASN A 141 3.42 12.10 -12.22
C ASN A 141 2.33 12.77 -11.37
N VAL A 142 2.16 12.38 -10.10
CA VAL A 142 1.28 13.12 -9.17
C VAL A 142 1.77 14.56 -9.01
N THR A 143 3.08 14.77 -8.90
CA THR A 143 3.65 16.12 -8.79
C THR A 143 3.36 16.94 -10.05
N ARG A 144 3.63 16.41 -11.25
CA ARG A 144 3.33 17.05 -12.53
C ARG A 144 1.84 17.39 -12.69
N LEU A 145 0.95 16.45 -12.33
CA LEU A 145 -0.51 16.69 -12.37
C LEU A 145 -0.90 17.85 -11.45
N THR A 146 -0.37 17.88 -10.23
CA THR A 146 -0.71 18.92 -9.26
C THR A 146 -0.14 20.29 -9.65
N GLU A 147 1.04 20.35 -10.25
CA GLU A 147 1.60 21.56 -10.80
C GLU A 147 0.79 22.09 -11.99
N ALA A 148 0.30 21.20 -12.86
CA ALA A 148 -0.58 21.57 -13.96
C ALA A 148 -1.90 22.16 -13.45
N PHE A 149 -2.50 21.59 -12.40
CA PHE A 149 -3.65 22.21 -11.73
C PHE A 149 -3.31 23.57 -11.11
N ALA A 150 -2.16 23.68 -10.45
CA ALA A 150 -1.73 24.95 -9.83
C ALA A 150 -1.56 26.05 -10.87
N ARG A 151 -0.97 25.77 -12.04
CA ARG A 151 -0.85 26.74 -13.16
C ARG A 151 -2.21 27.25 -13.68
N ARG A 152 -3.26 26.45 -13.52
CA ARG A 152 -4.65 26.80 -13.89
C ARG A 152 -5.43 27.46 -12.74
N GLY A 153 -4.76 27.85 -11.66
CA GLY A 153 -5.38 28.58 -10.54
C GLY A 153 -6.03 27.71 -9.46
N PHE A 154 -5.90 26.38 -9.52
CA PHE A 154 -6.35 25.52 -8.44
C PHE A 154 -5.41 25.59 -7.23
N THR A 155 -5.94 25.49 -6.04
CA THR A 155 -5.10 25.38 -4.85
C THR A 155 -4.77 23.93 -4.59
N VAL A 156 -3.47 23.63 -4.47
CA VAL A 156 -2.96 22.29 -4.18
C VAL A 156 -2.38 22.25 -2.77
N ARG A 157 -2.65 21.17 -2.05
CA ARG A 157 -2.04 20.86 -0.76
C ARG A 157 -1.43 19.47 -0.81
N ARG A 158 -0.17 19.35 -0.46
CA ARG A 158 0.50 18.07 -0.15
C ARG A 158 0.83 18.05 1.34
N ALA A 159 0.48 16.99 2.05
CA ALA A 159 0.74 16.85 3.47
C ALA A 159 1.15 15.41 3.80
N LEU A 160 1.98 15.27 4.82
CA LEU A 160 2.31 13.97 5.37
C LEU A 160 1.01 13.25 5.79
N LEU A 161 0.78 12.06 5.27
CA LEU A 161 -0.32 11.18 5.67
C LEU A 161 0.14 10.22 6.76
N ASP A 162 1.26 9.52 6.52
CA ASP A 162 1.84 8.52 7.41
C ASP A 162 3.28 8.22 6.97
N THR A 163 3.89 7.20 7.58
CA THR A 163 5.19 6.67 7.15
C THR A 163 5.12 5.19 6.84
N CYS A 164 5.89 4.76 5.85
CA CYS A 164 6.14 3.35 5.52
C CYS A 164 7.63 3.08 5.80
N PRO A 165 7.96 2.54 6.98
CA PRO A 165 9.35 2.22 7.28
C PRO A 165 9.86 1.07 6.43
N TRP A 166 11.04 1.18 5.87
CA TRP A 166 11.69 0.11 5.15
C TRP A 166 13.12 -0.15 5.64
N ILE A 167 13.63 -1.33 5.35
CA ILE A 167 14.99 -1.76 5.65
C ILE A 167 15.74 -1.84 4.32
N ASP A 168 16.86 -1.13 4.18
CA ASP A 168 17.81 -1.35 3.10
C ASP A 168 18.61 -2.64 3.42
N LEU A 169 18.52 -3.63 2.55
CA LEU A 169 19.09 -4.95 2.78
C LEU A 169 20.54 -5.00 2.27
N PRO A 170 21.52 -5.40 3.11
CA PRO A 170 22.89 -5.64 2.68
C PRO A 170 23.01 -7.00 1.97
N ASP A 171 24.20 -7.28 1.44
CA ASP A 171 24.45 -8.50 0.67
C ASP A 171 24.53 -9.80 1.52
N SER A 172 24.52 -9.70 2.85
CA SER A 172 24.55 -10.88 3.71
C SER A 172 23.79 -10.69 5.03
N TRP A 173 23.27 -11.80 5.57
CA TRP A 173 22.61 -11.83 6.87
C TRP A 173 23.52 -11.35 8.01
N ASP A 174 24.81 -11.73 7.97
CA ASP A 174 25.76 -11.30 9.01
C ASP A 174 26.04 -9.80 8.95
N ALA A 175 26.13 -9.21 7.76
CA ALA A 175 26.23 -7.76 7.59
C ALA A 175 24.97 -7.06 8.11
N TYR A 176 23.79 -7.60 7.84
CA TYR A 176 22.52 -7.07 8.39
C TYR A 176 22.52 -7.09 9.92
N LEU A 177 22.83 -8.24 10.52
CA LEU A 177 22.93 -8.36 11.97
C LEU A 177 23.96 -7.41 12.57
N ALA A 178 25.09 -7.19 11.91
CA ALA A 178 26.12 -6.25 12.36
C ALA A 178 25.60 -4.80 12.43
N GLY A 179 24.69 -4.41 11.54
CA GLY A 179 24.02 -3.11 11.52
C GLY A 179 22.97 -2.91 12.62
N LEU A 180 22.49 -3.98 13.26
CA LEU A 180 21.54 -3.88 14.37
C LEU A 180 22.25 -3.58 15.69
N SER A 181 21.49 -3.06 16.68
CA SER A 181 21.99 -2.90 18.04
C SER A 181 22.52 -4.23 18.60
N ALA A 182 23.56 -4.15 19.45
CA ALA A 182 24.15 -5.34 20.09
C ALA A 182 23.10 -6.18 20.84
N THR A 183 22.20 -5.51 21.54
CA THR A 183 21.09 -6.16 22.28
C THR A 183 20.15 -6.91 21.34
N ARG A 184 19.75 -6.29 20.22
CA ARG A 184 18.85 -6.91 19.25
C ARG A 184 19.49 -8.11 18.57
N ARG A 185 20.74 -7.96 18.10
CA ARG A 185 21.53 -9.03 17.50
C ARG A 185 21.69 -10.24 18.44
N GLN A 186 22.08 -9.99 19.70
CA GLN A 186 22.21 -11.05 20.69
C GLN A 186 20.87 -11.74 20.99
N SER A 187 19.78 -10.96 21.07
CA SER A 187 18.44 -11.49 21.30
C SER A 187 18.03 -12.45 20.18
N ILE A 188 18.21 -12.06 18.92
CA ILE A 188 17.89 -12.91 17.74
C ILE A 188 18.69 -14.22 17.83
N ARG A 189 20.03 -14.14 17.94
CA ARG A 189 20.90 -15.32 17.98
C ARG A 189 20.62 -16.26 19.16
N ARG A 190 20.30 -15.68 20.33
CA ARG A 190 19.93 -16.46 21.52
C ARG A 190 18.63 -17.20 21.31
N GLN A 191 17.63 -16.51 20.74
CA GLN A 191 16.30 -17.09 20.52
C GLN A 191 16.31 -18.18 19.46
N GLU A 192 17.03 -17.99 18.34
CA GLU A 192 17.22 -19.01 17.32
C GLU A 192 17.79 -20.29 17.92
N ARG A 193 18.92 -20.17 18.68
CA ARG A 193 19.56 -21.34 19.32
C ARG A 193 18.66 -22.01 20.35
N ARG A 194 17.84 -21.25 21.06
CA ARG A 194 16.88 -21.79 22.01
C ARG A 194 15.81 -22.60 21.31
N LEU A 195 15.19 -22.04 20.29
CA LEU A 195 14.10 -22.69 19.56
C LEU A 195 14.57 -23.96 18.86
N GLN A 196 15.75 -23.93 18.22
CA GLN A 196 16.36 -25.11 17.58
C GLN A 196 16.68 -26.25 18.55
N ARG A 197 16.86 -25.95 19.86
CA ARG A 197 17.05 -26.99 20.90
C ARG A 197 15.73 -27.53 21.44
N GLU A 198 14.69 -26.69 21.47
CA GLU A 198 13.41 -27.03 22.08
C GLU A 198 12.44 -27.66 21.08
N HIS A 199 12.58 -27.37 19.79
CA HIS A 199 11.64 -27.75 18.73
C HIS A 199 12.37 -28.08 17.42
N SER A 200 11.73 -28.90 16.59
CA SER A 200 12.01 -28.95 15.15
C SER A 200 11.38 -27.73 14.50
N VAL A 201 12.21 -26.73 14.16
CA VAL A 201 11.76 -25.44 13.61
C VAL A 201 11.84 -25.49 12.09
N THR A 202 10.72 -25.30 11.41
CA THR A 202 10.64 -25.26 9.95
C THR A 202 9.93 -24.00 9.45
N LEU A 203 10.22 -23.61 8.22
CA LEU A 203 9.50 -22.56 7.49
C LEU A 203 8.80 -23.21 6.31
N THR A 204 7.47 -23.22 6.34
CA THR A 204 6.65 -23.78 5.26
C THR A 204 6.17 -22.67 4.34
N GLU A 205 6.61 -22.69 3.08
CA GLU A 205 6.09 -21.83 2.02
C GLU A 205 4.91 -22.51 1.34
N TYR A 206 3.88 -21.71 1.01
CA TYR A 206 2.69 -22.23 0.35
C TYR A 206 2.72 -21.86 -1.13
N ALA A 207 2.93 -22.89 -1.95
CA ALA A 207 2.86 -22.83 -3.39
C ALA A 207 1.39 -22.66 -3.87
N PRO A 208 1.13 -22.37 -5.16
CA PRO A 208 -0.23 -22.12 -5.67
C PRO A 208 -1.24 -23.22 -5.35
N ASP A 209 -0.83 -24.48 -5.41
CA ASP A 209 -1.65 -25.66 -5.12
C ASP A 209 -2.01 -25.83 -3.63
N ARG A 210 -1.24 -25.19 -2.73
CA ARG A 210 -1.46 -25.18 -1.28
C ARG A 210 -1.89 -23.81 -0.74
N LEU A 211 -2.28 -22.89 -1.60
CA LEU A 211 -2.63 -21.52 -1.23
C LEU A 211 -3.79 -21.49 -0.21
N ASP A 212 -4.80 -22.33 -0.36
CA ASP A 212 -5.94 -22.41 0.57
C ASP A 212 -5.53 -22.81 1.98
N GLU A 213 -4.64 -23.77 2.09
CA GLU A 213 -4.09 -24.21 3.36
C GLU A 213 -3.35 -23.09 4.06
N GLY A 214 -2.38 -22.45 3.36
CA GLY A 214 -1.62 -21.33 3.91
C GLY A 214 -2.51 -20.16 4.31
N TRP A 215 -3.57 -19.90 3.53
CA TRP A 215 -4.53 -18.85 3.83
C TRP A 215 -5.35 -19.16 5.10
N GLN A 216 -5.74 -20.40 5.31
CA GLN A 216 -6.42 -20.83 6.53
C GLN A 216 -5.52 -20.66 7.76
N HIS A 217 -4.24 -21.07 7.68
CA HIS A 217 -3.27 -20.88 8.76
C HIS A 217 -3.07 -19.42 9.08
N LEU A 218 -2.88 -18.56 8.07
CA LEU A 218 -2.76 -17.12 8.27
C LEU A 218 -3.98 -16.54 9.01
N ARG A 219 -5.19 -16.86 8.56
CA ARG A 219 -6.43 -16.35 9.17
C ARG A 219 -6.61 -16.84 10.61
N SER A 220 -6.34 -18.12 10.87
CA SER A 220 -6.44 -18.70 12.20
C SER A 220 -5.46 -18.04 13.19
N LEU A 221 -4.20 -17.93 12.79
CA LEU A 221 -3.15 -17.31 13.61
C LEU A 221 -3.34 -15.80 13.75
N HIS A 222 -3.90 -15.13 12.73
CA HIS A 222 -4.27 -13.71 12.82
C HIS A 222 -5.40 -13.51 13.83
N ALA A 223 -6.44 -14.33 13.77
CA ALA A 223 -7.55 -14.30 14.71
C ALA A 223 -7.10 -14.60 16.14
N ALA A 224 -6.21 -15.55 16.34
CA ALA A 224 -5.63 -15.87 17.65
C ALA A 224 -4.86 -14.68 18.20
N ARG A 225 -4.02 -14.02 17.39
CA ARG A 225 -3.25 -12.82 17.80
C ARG A 225 -4.13 -11.68 18.31
N TRP A 226 -5.26 -11.44 17.68
CA TRP A 226 -6.14 -10.30 17.96
C TRP A 226 -7.32 -10.63 18.84
N ASN A 227 -7.37 -11.88 19.35
CA ASN A 227 -8.52 -12.39 20.13
C ASN A 227 -9.86 -12.14 19.42
N GLY A 228 -9.89 -12.40 18.12
CA GLY A 228 -11.02 -12.16 17.25
C GLY A 228 -10.59 -12.09 15.77
N PRO A 229 -11.52 -11.96 14.84
CA PRO A 229 -11.23 -12.07 13.40
C PRO A 229 -10.25 -11.02 12.88
N GLY A 230 -10.04 -9.91 13.60
CA GLY A 230 -9.17 -8.82 13.18
C GLY A 230 -9.57 -8.26 11.81
N VAL A 231 -8.63 -7.61 11.13
CA VAL A 231 -8.88 -7.04 9.80
C VAL A 231 -9.14 -8.10 8.72
N LEU A 232 -8.59 -9.32 8.88
CA LEU A 232 -8.84 -10.43 7.95
C LEU A 232 -10.25 -11.05 8.12
N GLY A 233 -11.02 -10.60 9.11
CA GLY A 233 -12.44 -10.93 9.25
C GLY A 233 -13.35 -10.11 8.33
N ASP A 234 -12.89 -9.00 7.77
CA ASP A 234 -13.64 -8.24 6.77
C ASP A 234 -13.76 -9.07 5.48
N PRO A 235 -14.99 -9.43 5.04
CA PRO A 235 -15.18 -10.26 3.85
C PRO A 235 -14.62 -9.63 2.57
N ARG A 236 -14.65 -8.30 2.47
CA ARG A 236 -14.17 -7.58 1.29
C ARG A 236 -12.64 -7.60 1.24
N LEU A 237 -11.98 -7.29 2.36
CA LEU A 237 -10.51 -7.38 2.44
C LEU A 237 -10.05 -8.82 2.20
N ASN A 238 -10.77 -9.79 2.75
CA ASN A 238 -10.46 -11.21 2.56
C ASN A 238 -10.57 -11.61 1.07
N CYS A 239 -11.64 -11.21 0.39
CA CYS A 239 -11.83 -11.45 -1.04
C CYS A 239 -10.69 -10.82 -1.86
N LEU A 240 -10.38 -9.55 -1.61
CA LEU A 240 -9.30 -8.82 -2.29
C LEU A 240 -7.97 -9.54 -2.11
N LEU A 241 -7.56 -9.78 -0.87
CA LEU A 241 -6.24 -10.37 -0.59
C LEU A 241 -6.12 -11.81 -1.10
N ARG A 242 -7.21 -12.58 -1.03
CA ARG A 242 -7.23 -13.95 -1.53
C ARG A 242 -7.02 -14.01 -3.04
N ARG A 243 -7.72 -13.13 -3.80
CA ARG A 243 -7.58 -13.02 -5.25
C ARG A 243 -6.19 -12.49 -5.62
N PHE A 244 -5.74 -11.41 -4.99
CA PHE A 244 -4.41 -10.86 -5.19
C PHE A 244 -3.31 -11.88 -4.91
N SER A 245 -3.43 -12.65 -3.82
CA SER A 245 -2.50 -13.74 -3.51
C SER A 245 -2.49 -14.83 -4.56
N GLY A 246 -3.61 -15.13 -5.21
CA GLY A 246 -3.68 -16.09 -6.31
C GLY A 246 -2.85 -15.66 -7.51
N GLU A 247 -2.97 -14.40 -7.93
CA GLU A 247 -2.18 -13.83 -9.03
C GLU A 247 -0.68 -13.81 -8.70
N LEU A 248 -0.31 -13.40 -7.49
CA LEU A 248 1.08 -13.37 -7.04
C LEU A 248 1.67 -14.79 -6.86
N ALA A 249 0.86 -15.77 -6.48
CA ALA A 249 1.31 -17.16 -6.41
C ALA A 249 1.64 -17.72 -7.80
N ALA A 250 0.84 -17.38 -8.80
CA ALA A 250 1.07 -17.79 -10.18
C ALA A 250 2.37 -17.19 -10.76
N SER A 251 2.73 -15.96 -10.37
CA SER A 251 3.98 -15.30 -10.79
C SER A 251 5.19 -15.61 -9.88
N GLY A 252 5.01 -16.37 -8.79
CA GLY A 252 6.08 -16.66 -7.83
C GLY A 252 6.46 -15.49 -6.93
N GLU A 253 5.63 -14.45 -6.87
CA GLU A 253 5.86 -13.23 -6.09
C GLU A 253 5.19 -13.27 -4.71
N LEU A 254 4.30 -14.23 -4.46
CA LEU A 254 3.67 -14.42 -3.16
C LEU A 254 4.66 -14.94 -2.12
N TRP A 255 4.63 -14.31 -0.94
CA TRP A 255 5.33 -14.78 0.25
C TRP A 255 4.30 -15.10 1.33
N LEU A 256 3.66 -16.26 1.23
CA LEU A 256 2.80 -16.82 2.26
C LEU A 256 3.56 -17.96 2.94
N THR A 257 3.93 -17.74 4.20
CA THR A 257 4.87 -18.63 4.91
C THR A 257 4.41 -18.80 6.35
N THR A 258 4.54 -20.01 6.90
CA THR A 258 4.42 -20.26 8.34
C THR A 258 5.77 -20.59 8.96
N LEU A 259 5.92 -20.25 10.23
CA LEU A 259 6.92 -20.78 11.13
C LEU A 259 6.25 -21.90 11.91
N ASP A 260 6.81 -23.09 11.81
CA ASP A 260 6.23 -24.28 12.41
C ASP A 260 7.15 -24.84 13.50
N PHE A 261 6.54 -25.29 14.62
CA PHE A 261 7.21 -26.06 15.66
C PHE A 261 6.68 -27.49 15.63
N ASP A 262 7.58 -28.43 15.43
CA ASP A 262 7.24 -29.88 15.40
C ASP A 262 6.12 -30.19 14.39
N GLY A 263 6.11 -29.46 13.26
CA GLY A 263 5.11 -29.57 12.19
C GLY A 263 3.81 -28.79 12.42
N VAL A 264 3.69 -28.02 13.51
CA VAL A 264 2.50 -27.22 13.80
C VAL A 264 2.78 -25.74 13.57
N PRO A 265 2.00 -25.03 12.72
CA PRO A 265 2.14 -23.59 12.48
C PRO A 265 1.89 -22.76 13.75
N VAL A 266 2.88 -21.97 14.17
CA VAL A 266 2.82 -21.10 15.36
C VAL A 266 2.87 -19.61 15.02
N ALA A 267 3.33 -19.26 13.82
CA ALA A 267 3.23 -17.91 13.28
C ALA A 267 3.07 -17.96 11.76
N ALA A 268 2.39 -16.97 11.20
CA ALA A 268 2.16 -16.86 9.78
C ALA A 268 2.53 -15.46 9.27
N TRP A 269 3.05 -15.44 8.06
CA TRP A 269 3.46 -14.27 7.30
C TRP A 269 2.72 -14.22 5.98
N HIS A 270 2.17 -13.07 5.64
CA HIS A 270 1.68 -12.75 4.32
C HIS A 270 2.37 -11.49 3.83
N GLY A 271 3.07 -11.61 2.74
CA GLY A 271 3.75 -10.54 2.06
C GLY A 271 3.93 -10.91 0.59
N PHE A 272 4.62 -10.08 -0.13
CA PHE A 272 4.86 -10.28 -1.56
C PHE A 272 6.14 -9.58 -1.99
N ALA A 273 6.70 -10.01 -3.10
CA ALA A 273 7.83 -9.38 -3.74
C ALA A 273 7.37 -8.60 -4.97
N CYS A 274 7.97 -7.44 -5.23
CA CYS A 274 7.79 -6.69 -6.46
C CYS A 274 9.10 -5.97 -6.79
N GLY A 275 9.67 -6.23 -7.97
CA GLY A 275 10.99 -5.73 -8.32
C GLY A 275 12.06 -6.18 -7.32
N ASP A 276 12.79 -5.25 -6.74
CA ASP A 276 13.86 -5.49 -5.76
C ASP A 276 13.40 -5.44 -4.29
N THR A 277 12.09 -5.36 -4.04
CA THR A 277 11.52 -5.09 -2.72
C THR A 277 10.57 -6.22 -2.28
N VAL A 278 10.70 -6.64 -1.01
CA VAL A 278 9.75 -7.51 -0.31
C VAL A 278 8.86 -6.64 0.58
N TYR A 279 7.56 -6.86 0.51
CA TYR A 279 6.55 -6.11 1.27
C TYR A 279 5.94 -6.98 2.35
N PHE A 280 5.96 -6.49 3.59
CA PHE A 280 5.27 -7.11 4.71
C PHE A 280 3.85 -6.57 4.83
N TYR A 281 2.86 -7.41 4.52
CA TYR A 281 1.47 -6.95 4.50
C TYR A 281 0.69 -7.35 5.75
N GLN A 282 0.66 -8.63 6.11
CA GLN A 282 -0.07 -9.13 7.28
C GLN A 282 0.68 -10.27 7.98
N SER A 283 0.35 -10.49 9.25
CA SER A 283 0.86 -11.63 10.00
C SER A 283 -0.13 -12.10 11.07
N GLY A 284 0.06 -13.33 11.50
CA GLY A 284 -0.60 -13.92 12.64
C GLY A 284 0.39 -14.67 13.51
N ARG A 285 0.04 -14.94 14.75
CA ARG A 285 0.80 -15.81 15.66
C ARG A 285 -0.10 -16.38 16.74
N ASP A 286 0.31 -17.51 17.26
CA ASP A 286 -0.32 -18.12 18.43
C ASP A 286 0.19 -17.45 19.72
N PRO A 287 -0.67 -16.78 20.51
CA PRO A 287 -0.29 -16.16 21.79
C PRO A 287 0.30 -17.15 22.81
N ALA A 288 -0.04 -18.45 22.72
CA ALA A 288 0.54 -19.48 23.59
C ALA A 288 2.07 -19.58 23.45
N HIS A 289 2.62 -19.07 22.34
CA HIS A 289 4.05 -19.06 22.04
C HIS A 289 4.69 -17.66 22.16
N ASP A 290 4.02 -16.67 22.76
CA ASP A 290 4.55 -15.29 22.90
C ASP A 290 5.87 -15.26 23.72
N SER A 291 6.02 -16.10 24.75
CA SER A 291 7.28 -16.24 25.51
C SER A 291 8.46 -16.73 24.67
N LYS A 292 8.18 -17.32 23.51
CA LYS A 292 9.17 -17.80 22.54
C LYS A 292 9.43 -16.78 21.41
N SER A 293 8.79 -15.62 21.44
CA SER A 293 8.97 -14.52 20.49
C SER A 293 8.82 -14.95 19.02
N VAL A 294 7.84 -15.83 18.72
CA VAL A 294 7.66 -16.45 17.39
C VAL A 294 7.49 -15.43 16.27
N GLY A 295 6.78 -14.31 16.51
CA GLY A 295 6.66 -13.24 15.52
C GLY A 295 7.99 -12.55 15.20
N THR A 296 8.88 -12.41 16.20
CA THR A 296 10.23 -11.89 15.99
C THR A 296 11.08 -12.88 15.18
N MET A 297 10.97 -14.16 15.46
CA MET A 297 11.73 -15.19 14.74
C MET A 297 11.25 -15.32 13.29
N LEU A 298 9.95 -15.26 13.04
CA LEU A 298 9.42 -15.25 11.69
C LEU A 298 9.89 -14.02 10.90
N MET A 299 9.85 -12.81 11.51
CA MET A 299 10.36 -11.59 10.89
C MET A 299 11.86 -11.73 10.55
N ALA A 300 12.69 -12.22 11.49
CA ALA A 300 14.11 -12.46 11.25
C ALA A 300 14.34 -13.43 10.07
N ALA A 301 13.55 -14.51 10.02
CA ALA A 301 13.63 -15.50 8.95
C ALA A 301 13.24 -14.91 7.59
N MET A 302 12.18 -14.05 7.54
CA MET A 302 11.74 -13.42 6.29
C MET A 302 12.77 -12.40 5.79
N ILE A 303 13.36 -11.58 6.67
CA ILE A 303 14.43 -10.63 6.29
C ILE A 303 15.65 -11.39 5.79
N ARG A 304 16.07 -12.44 6.49
CA ARG A 304 17.19 -13.29 6.07
C ARG A 304 16.96 -13.89 4.69
N ARG A 305 15.78 -14.46 4.47
CA ARG A 305 15.39 -15.00 3.16
C ARG A 305 15.37 -13.94 2.06
N ALA A 306 14.92 -12.71 2.35
CA ALA A 306 14.94 -11.62 1.40
C ALA A 306 16.39 -11.30 0.96
N ILE A 307 17.33 -11.25 1.91
CA ILE A 307 18.76 -11.07 1.63
C ILE A 307 19.31 -12.25 0.79
N GLU A 308 19.05 -13.48 1.20
CA GLU A 308 19.52 -14.69 0.52
C GLU A 308 18.99 -14.81 -0.93
N ARG A 309 17.79 -14.26 -1.20
CA ARG A 309 17.21 -14.19 -2.54
C ARG A 309 17.63 -12.95 -3.34
N GLY A 310 18.49 -12.10 -2.78
CA GLY A 310 19.06 -10.93 -3.46
C GLY A 310 18.17 -9.71 -3.53
N TYR A 311 17.10 -9.63 -2.75
CA TYR A 311 16.30 -8.43 -2.63
C TYR A 311 17.08 -7.30 -1.96
N ARG A 312 16.80 -6.06 -2.35
CA ARG A 312 17.49 -4.86 -1.87
C ARG A 312 16.74 -4.13 -0.77
N ARG A 313 15.43 -4.34 -0.68
CA ARG A 313 14.56 -3.64 0.27
C ARG A 313 13.56 -4.58 0.93
N PHE A 314 13.25 -4.25 2.17
CA PHE A 314 12.19 -4.91 2.92
C PHE A 314 11.27 -3.84 3.49
N ASP A 315 10.09 -3.66 2.88
CA ASP A 315 9.14 -2.62 3.22
C ASP A 315 8.14 -3.14 4.25
N LEU A 316 8.04 -2.45 5.38
CA LEU A 316 7.14 -2.80 6.48
C LEU A 316 5.76 -2.15 6.34
N LEU A 317 5.53 -1.47 5.21
CA LEU A 317 4.30 -0.74 4.90
C LEU A 317 3.89 0.25 6.00
N ARG A 318 2.68 0.81 5.88
CA ARG A 318 2.18 1.89 6.74
C ARG A 318 2.19 1.54 8.22
N GLY A 319 2.46 2.55 9.03
CA GLY A 319 2.40 2.52 10.49
C GLY A 319 3.74 2.77 11.17
N ASP A 320 3.70 3.61 12.20
CA ASP A 320 4.87 4.00 13.00
C ASP A 320 5.00 3.14 14.28
N ASP A 321 4.86 1.82 14.13
CA ASP A 321 5.02 0.89 15.25
C ASP A 321 6.46 0.91 15.76
N SER A 322 6.62 1.03 17.08
CA SER A 322 7.93 1.15 17.73
C SER A 322 8.87 -0.02 17.42
N TYR A 323 8.34 -1.24 17.28
CA TYR A 323 9.14 -2.44 16.98
C TYR A 323 9.84 -2.37 15.62
N LYS A 324 9.30 -1.61 14.63
CA LYS A 324 9.91 -1.49 13.29
C LYS A 324 11.31 -0.87 13.36
N LYS A 325 11.55 0.04 14.30
CA LYS A 325 12.88 0.64 14.52
C LYS A 325 13.92 -0.37 14.98
N ASP A 326 13.51 -1.38 15.74
CA ASP A 326 14.41 -2.42 16.24
C ASP A 326 15.00 -3.30 15.12
N TRP A 327 14.41 -3.24 13.92
CA TRP A 327 14.87 -3.90 12.72
C TRP A 327 15.75 -3.01 11.81
N GLY A 328 16.13 -1.82 12.29
CA GLY A 328 16.92 -0.88 11.50
C GLY A 328 16.11 -0.19 10.39
N ALA A 329 14.78 -0.24 10.47
CA ALA A 329 13.94 0.39 9.46
C ALA A 329 14.01 1.91 9.50
N VAL A 330 14.13 2.53 8.33
CA VAL A 330 14.15 3.98 8.12
C VAL A 330 12.77 4.42 7.66
N LYS A 331 12.22 5.45 8.30
CA LYS A 331 10.90 5.99 7.94
C LYS A 331 10.92 6.65 6.57
N ARG A 332 9.96 6.29 5.74
CA ARG A 332 9.70 6.94 4.46
C ARG A 332 8.30 7.55 4.47
N PRO A 333 8.17 8.83 4.16
CA PRO A 333 6.86 9.48 4.18
C PRO A 333 6.00 9.01 3.02
N ILE A 334 4.69 8.90 3.29
CA ILE A 334 3.65 8.87 2.27
C ILE A 334 2.73 10.07 2.48
N HIS A 335 2.15 10.55 1.40
CA HIS A 335 1.46 11.83 1.39
C HIS A 335 -0.02 11.70 1.05
N GLU A 336 -0.79 12.66 1.53
CA GLU A 336 -2.09 13.01 1.01
C GLU A 336 -1.95 14.25 0.14
N VAL A 337 -2.47 14.20 -1.07
CA VAL A 337 -2.56 15.31 -1.99
C VAL A 337 -4.01 15.71 -2.14
N VAL A 338 -4.30 17.01 -1.96
CA VAL A 338 -5.66 17.56 -2.13
C VAL A 338 -5.60 18.74 -3.10
N VAL A 339 -6.40 18.65 -4.17
CA VAL A 339 -6.64 19.75 -5.11
C VAL A 339 -8.02 20.33 -4.82
N PHE A 340 -8.08 21.63 -4.54
CA PHE A 340 -9.31 22.35 -4.26
C PHE A 340 -9.78 23.05 -5.52
N ARG A 341 -11.06 22.83 -5.91
CA ARG A 341 -11.64 23.51 -7.05
C ARG A 341 -11.74 25.03 -6.79
N PRO A 342 -11.46 25.91 -7.76
CA PRO A 342 -11.67 27.34 -7.62
C PRO A 342 -13.13 27.69 -7.30
N GLY A 343 -13.35 28.85 -6.64
CA GLY A 343 -14.66 29.34 -6.27
C GLY A 343 -14.93 29.31 -4.77
N TRP A 344 -16.12 29.82 -4.36
CA TRP A 344 -16.48 30.02 -2.95
C TRP A 344 -16.47 28.70 -2.14
N ARG A 345 -16.95 27.61 -2.74
CA ARG A 345 -17.03 26.30 -2.10
C ARG A 345 -15.61 25.74 -1.84
N GLY A 346 -14.71 25.84 -2.81
CA GLY A 346 -13.32 25.45 -2.61
C GLY A 346 -12.58 26.32 -1.59
N ALA A 347 -12.87 27.64 -1.56
CA ALA A 347 -12.34 28.54 -0.53
C ALA A 347 -12.82 28.14 0.88
N TRP A 348 -14.09 27.82 1.03
CA TRP A 348 -14.67 27.32 2.27
C TRP A 348 -14.04 26.00 2.71
N LEU A 349 -13.86 25.03 1.81
CA LEU A 349 -13.23 23.75 2.12
C LEU A 349 -11.75 23.91 2.53
N ARG A 350 -11.02 24.83 1.90
CA ARG A 350 -9.65 25.20 2.32
C ARG A 350 -9.61 25.74 3.74
N MET A 351 -10.58 26.61 4.09
CA MET A 351 -10.70 27.15 5.44
C MET A 351 -10.96 26.02 6.44
N LEU A 352 -11.89 25.11 6.15
CA LEU A 352 -12.15 23.93 7.01
C LEU A 352 -10.90 23.05 7.19
N ASP A 353 -10.17 22.82 6.11
CA ASP A 353 -8.93 22.05 6.16
C ASP A 353 -7.86 22.74 7.02
N TRP A 354 -7.69 24.06 6.87
CA TRP A 354 -6.75 24.83 7.67
C TRP A 354 -7.10 24.78 9.18
N VAL A 355 -8.37 24.99 9.53
CA VAL A 355 -8.86 24.91 10.92
C VAL A 355 -8.64 23.50 11.48
N GLY A 356 -9.01 22.47 10.72
CA GLY A 356 -8.86 21.08 11.15
C GLY A 356 -7.41 20.70 11.44
N ARG A 357 -6.47 21.11 10.59
CA ARG A 357 -5.04 20.85 10.79
C ARG A 357 -4.46 21.63 11.98
N ARG A 358 -4.89 22.87 12.16
CA ARG A 358 -4.45 23.66 13.31
C ARG A 358 -4.90 23.04 14.64
N ARG A 359 -6.14 22.53 14.70
CA ARG A 359 -6.65 21.80 15.87
C ARG A 359 -5.90 20.49 16.11
N ALA A 360 -5.57 19.73 15.07
CA ALA A 360 -4.79 18.50 15.20
C ALA A 360 -3.38 18.78 15.76
N ARG A 361 -2.69 19.82 15.25
CA ARG A 361 -1.38 20.23 15.75
C ARG A 361 -1.40 20.69 17.23
N LEU A 362 -2.50 21.30 17.67
CA LEU A 362 -2.63 21.71 19.06
C LEU A 362 -2.87 20.51 20.01
N ARG A 363 -3.53 19.46 19.53
CA ARG A 363 -3.77 18.22 20.30
C ARG A 363 -2.56 17.30 20.34
N SER A 364 -1.67 17.37 19.36
CA SER A 364 -0.42 16.58 19.30
C SER A 364 0.78 17.24 19.98
N ARG A 365 0.63 18.44 20.57
CA ARG A 365 1.65 19.00 21.46
C ARG A 365 1.64 18.20 22.78
N PRO A 366 2.77 17.59 23.21
CA PRO A 366 2.85 17.04 24.54
C PRO A 366 2.57 18.20 25.52
N GLU A 367 1.64 17.99 26.46
CA GLU A 367 1.60 18.80 27.65
C GLU A 367 2.99 18.72 28.30
N PHE A 368 3.72 19.84 28.30
CA PHE A 368 4.87 19.98 29.16
C PHE A 368 4.33 19.82 30.58
N ALA A 369 4.54 18.65 31.19
CA ALA A 369 4.42 18.48 32.62
C ALA A 369 5.41 19.50 33.24
N VAL A 370 4.87 20.57 33.80
CA VAL A 370 5.61 21.46 34.69
C VAL A 370 5.99 20.55 35.84
N ALA A 371 7.29 20.23 35.93
CA ALA A 371 7.88 19.68 37.12
C ALA A 371 7.77 20.80 38.18
N GLY A 372 6.80 20.63 39.06
CA GLY A 372 6.70 21.39 40.29
C GLY A 372 7.20 20.52 41.41
N ASP A 373 8.28 21.03 42.05
CA ASP A 373 8.84 20.75 43.36
C ASP A 373 8.92 19.30 43.86
#